data_c0f0c0f46e972d3993f11267bcb4047c
#
_entry.id   c0f0c0f46e972d3993f11267bcb4047c
#
_cell.length_a   1.000
_cell.length_b   1.000
_cell.length_c   1.000
_cell.angle_alpha   90.00
_cell.angle_beta   90.00
_cell.angle_gamma   90.00
#
_symmetry.space_group_name_H-M   'P 1'
#
loop_
_entity.id
_entity.type
_entity.pdbx_description
1 polymer ?
#
loop_
_entity_poly.entity_id
_entity_poly.type
_entity_poly.pdbx_seq_one_letter_code
_entity_poly.pdbx_strand_id
1 'polypeptide(L)'
;MYSINVYTDGGARGNPGPAAIGAVIKTEPVNKTYRISQKIGLTTNNDAEYQAVLAALTFLKDSKNKLGINEKTVINFYSDSTLIVNQIKGLFKIKQPLFKEYILKIRYLEKEIKTDIYYHAIPREKNWEADRLVNLALDG
;
A
#
# COMPACT_ATOMS: atom_id res chain seq x y z
N MET A 1 -11.29 19.80 -4.90
CA MET A 1 -11.36 18.55 -4.16
C MET A 1 -9.94 18.03 -3.92
N TYR A 2 -9.63 17.67 -2.71
CA TYR A 2 -8.32 17.14 -2.36
C TYR A 2 -8.31 15.62 -2.54
N SER A 3 -7.32 15.11 -3.26
CA SER A 3 -7.19 13.67 -3.47
C SER A 3 -5.76 13.21 -3.25
N ILE A 4 -5.61 11.95 -2.87
CA ILE A 4 -4.33 11.31 -2.67
C ILE A 4 -4.33 10.01 -3.46
N ASN A 5 -3.30 9.82 -4.28
CA ASN A 5 -3.07 8.57 -5.02
C ASN A 5 -1.87 7.86 -4.42
N VAL A 6 -2.07 6.59 -4.06
CA VAL A 6 -1.05 5.77 -3.42
C VAL A 6 -0.77 4.55 -4.28
N TYR A 7 0.49 4.38 -4.68
CA TYR A 7 0.94 3.22 -5.46
C TYR A 7 1.77 2.36 -4.54
N THR A 8 1.40 1.09 -4.39
CA THR A 8 2.09 0.17 -3.49
C THR A 8 2.61 -1.05 -4.24
N ASP A 9 3.75 -1.56 -3.79
CA ASP A 9 4.31 -2.80 -4.30
C ASP A 9 5.10 -3.48 -3.19
N GLY A 10 5.16 -4.80 -3.25
CA GLY A 10 5.95 -5.60 -2.34
C GLY A 10 6.50 -6.80 -3.09
N GLY A 11 7.69 -7.22 -2.75
CA GLY A 11 8.29 -8.36 -3.43
C GLY A 11 9.39 -9.01 -2.62
N ALA A 12 9.66 -10.26 -2.97
CA ALA A 12 10.72 -11.06 -2.37
C ALA A 12 11.60 -11.62 -3.47
N ARG A 13 12.91 -11.65 -3.24
CA ARG A 13 13.86 -12.31 -4.13
C ARG A 13 14.01 -13.76 -3.67
N GLY A 14 13.25 -14.66 -4.33
CA GLY A 14 12.90 -15.97 -3.82
C GLY A 14 11.56 -15.86 -3.08
N ASN A 15 10.79 -16.92 -3.04
CA ASN A 15 9.44 -16.88 -2.47
C ASN A 15 9.23 -18.09 -1.52
N PRO A 16 9.64 -18.02 -0.24
CA PRO A 16 10.12 -16.83 0.48
C PRO A 16 11.57 -16.46 0.17
N GLY A 17 11.92 -15.22 0.51
CA GLY A 17 13.27 -14.70 0.35
C GLY A 17 13.39 -13.30 0.93
N PRO A 18 14.55 -12.64 0.75
CA PRO A 18 14.70 -11.25 1.15
C PRO A 18 13.64 -10.39 0.47
N ALA A 19 12.89 -9.64 1.27
CA ALA A 19 11.72 -8.92 0.79
C ALA A 19 11.79 -7.44 1.14
N ALA A 20 11.05 -6.64 0.39
CA ALA A 20 10.95 -5.20 0.61
C ALA A 20 9.60 -4.68 0.15
N ILE A 21 9.29 -3.48 0.61
CA ILE A 21 8.08 -2.76 0.23
C ILE A 21 8.45 -1.44 -0.44
N GLY A 22 7.56 -0.98 -1.31
CA GLY A 22 7.66 0.33 -1.93
C GLY A 22 6.30 0.98 -1.97
N ALA A 23 6.25 2.28 -1.72
CA ALA A 23 5.02 3.05 -1.85
C ALA A 23 5.32 4.46 -2.31
N VAL A 24 4.45 4.98 -3.17
CA VAL A 24 4.51 6.36 -3.66
C VAL A 24 3.19 7.02 -3.32
N ILE A 25 3.23 8.09 -2.57
CA ILE A 25 2.03 8.82 -2.14
C ILE A 25 2.07 10.20 -2.82
N LYS A 26 1.08 10.48 -3.65
CA LYS A 26 0.98 11.72 -4.42
C LYS A 26 -0.28 12.48 -4.05
N THR A 27 -0.14 13.76 -3.74
CA THR A 27 -1.28 14.62 -3.39
C THR A 27 -1.66 15.53 -4.55
N GLU A 28 -2.95 15.87 -4.64
CA GLU A 28 -3.50 16.81 -5.62
C GLU A 28 -4.56 17.68 -4.94
N PRO A 29 -4.73 18.96 -5.30
CA PRO A 29 -4.10 19.70 -6.42
C PRO A 29 -2.69 20.19 -6.12
N VAL A 30 -2.27 20.27 -4.87
CA VAL A 30 -0.89 20.63 -4.53
C VAL A 30 -0.03 19.38 -4.69
N ASN A 31 0.78 19.35 -5.74
CA ASN A 31 1.59 18.19 -6.08
C ASN A 31 2.76 18.01 -5.10
N LYS A 32 2.57 17.08 -4.17
CA LYS A 32 3.64 16.61 -3.29
C LYS A 32 3.75 15.10 -3.43
N THR A 33 4.98 14.59 -3.35
CA THR A 33 5.22 13.15 -3.47
C THR A 33 6.04 12.69 -2.27
N TYR A 34 5.57 11.62 -1.65
CA TYR A 34 6.25 10.95 -0.55
C TYR A 34 6.56 9.52 -0.97
N ARG A 35 7.71 9.01 -0.56
CA ARG A 35 8.15 7.67 -0.99
C ARG A 35 8.55 6.84 0.22
N ILE A 36 8.19 5.55 0.17
CA ILE A 36 8.60 4.54 1.15
C ILE A 36 9.38 3.48 0.38
N SER A 37 10.57 3.15 0.88
CA SER A 37 11.40 2.08 0.31
C SER A 37 12.09 1.42 1.48
N GLN A 38 11.70 0.17 1.81
CA GLN A 38 12.12 -0.45 3.07
C GLN A 38 12.25 -1.96 2.96
N LYS A 39 13.36 -2.50 3.46
CA LYS A 39 13.52 -3.94 3.65
C LYS A 39 12.62 -4.40 4.80
N ILE A 40 12.03 -5.59 4.65
CA ILE A 40 11.14 -6.17 5.67
C ILE A 40 11.57 -7.57 6.14
N GLY A 41 12.78 -7.98 5.78
CA GLY A 41 13.30 -9.29 6.19
C GLY A 41 12.94 -10.39 5.21
N LEU A 42 12.87 -11.63 5.68
CA LEU A 42 12.58 -12.80 4.85
C LEU A 42 11.09 -13.11 4.90
N THR A 43 10.42 -13.06 3.76
CA THR A 43 9.02 -13.42 3.67
C THR A 43 8.61 -13.71 2.21
N THR A 44 7.29 -13.89 1.99
CA THR A 44 6.73 -14.19 0.68
C THR A 44 6.33 -12.92 -0.07
N ASN A 45 6.14 -13.05 -1.38
CA ASN A 45 5.64 -11.94 -2.21
C ASN A 45 4.30 -11.40 -1.69
N ASN A 46 3.35 -12.27 -1.40
CA ASN A 46 2.02 -11.83 -0.95
C ASN A 46 2.06 -11.13 0.40
N ASP A 47 2.87 -11.61 1.34
CA ASP A 47 3.06 -10.93 2.61
C ASP A 47 3.64 -9.53 2.40
N ALA A 48 4.65 -9.39 1.55
CA ALA A 48 5.25 -8.10 1.23
C ALA A 48 4.23 -7.13 0.61
N GLU A 49 3.36 -7.62 -0.26
CA GLU A 49 2.31 -6.80 -0.86
C GLU A 49 1.36 -6.23 0.19
N TYR A 50 0.92 -7.05 1.15
CA TYR A 50 0.10 -6.58 2.26
C TYR A 50 0.83 -5.56 3.13
N GLN A 51 2.10 -5.84 3.43
CA GLN A 51 2.88 -4.93 4.27
C GLN A 51 3.08 -3.56 3.62
N ALA A 52 3.18 -3.50 2.29
CA ALA A 52 3.27 -2.24 1.58
C ALA A 52 2.00 -1.40 1.77
N VAL A 53 0.83 -2.02 1.67
CA VAL A 53 -0.46 -1.33 1.91
C VAL A 53 -0.54 -0.85 3.36
N LEU A 54 -0.17 -1.70 4.31
CA LEU A 54 -0.19 -1.34 5.74
C LEU A 54 0.75 -0.17 6.05
N ALA A 55 1.95 -0.19 5.47
CA ALA A 55 2.92 0.90 5.67
C ALA A 55 2.39 2.22 5.12
N ALA A 56 1.77 2.20 3.94
CA ALA A 56 1.20 3.40 3.33
C ALA A 56 0.02 3.92 4.16
N LEU A 57 -0.87 3.05 4.60
CA LEU A 57 -2.00 3.44 5.46
C LEU A 57 -1.52 4.03 6.79
N THR A 58 -0.49 3.43 7.38
CA THR A 58 0.11 3.94 8.63
C THR A 58 0.69 5.33 8.43
N PHE A 59 1.39 5.54 7.30
CA PHE A 59 1.91 6.85 6.95
C PHE A 59 0.80 7.90 6.84
N LEU A 60 -0.30 7.56 6.16
CA LEU A 60 -1.43 8.47 5.99
C LEU A 60 -2.09 8.80 7.33
N LYS A 61 -2.26 7.81 8.20
CA LYS A 61 -2.81 8.01 9.53
C LYS A 61 -1.92 8.94 10.35
N ASP A 62 -0.63 8.66 10.40
CA ASP A 62 0.33 9.43 11.20
C ASP A 62 0.54 10.84 10.66
N SER A 63 0.37 11.03 9.35
CA SER A 63 0.56 12.31 8.66
C SER A 63 -0.74 13.04 8.38
N LYS A 64 -1.84 12.60 8.96
CA LYS A 64 -3.18 13.10 8.64
C LYS A 64 -3.28 14.61 8.73
N ASN A 65 -2.80 15.18 9.82
CA ASN A 65 -2.85 16.63 10.01
C ASN A 65 -1.90 17.37 9.09
N LYS A 66 -0.68 16.86 8.93
CA LYS A 66 0.33 17.44 8.04
C LYS A 66 -0.14 17.47 6.59
N LEU A 67 -0.83 16.42 6.15
CA LEU A 67 -1.33 16.31 4.78
C LEU A 67 -2.69 16.98 4.57
N GLY A 68 -3.33 17.45 5.64
CA GLY A 68 -4.64 18.09 5.55
C GLY A 68 -5.76 17.14 5.19
N ILE A 69 -5.65 15.88 5.56
CA ILE A 69 -6.68 14.87 5.25
C ILE A 69 -7.91 15.13 6.12
N ASN A 70 -9.08 15.20 5.49
CA ASN A 70 -10.36 15.36 6.17
C ASN A 70 -11.42 14.48 5.48
N GLU A 71 -12.68 14.57 5.94
CA GLU A 71 -13.75 13.71 5.41
C GLU A 71 -14.07 13.94 3.93
N LYS A 72 -13.59 15.03 3.34
CA LYS A 72 -13.78 15.33 1.91
C LYS A 72 -12.62 14.84 1.05
N THR A 73 -11.53 14.38 1.66
CA THR A 73 -10.39 13.84 0.94
C THR A 73 -10.75 12.48 0.38
N VAL A 74 -10.35 12.20 -0.86
CA VAL A 74 -10.52 10.88 -1.48
C VAL A 74 -9.14 10.27 -1.64
N ILE A 75 -8.99 9.03 -1.20
CA ILE A 75 -7.72 8.30 -1.28
C ILE A 75 -7.91 7.08 -2.18
N ASN A 76 -7.06 6.97 -3.20
CA ASN A 76 -7.06 5.82 -4.09
C ASN A 76 -5.75 5.07 -3.97
N PHE A 77 -5.84 3.78 -3.68
CA PHE A 77 -4.70 2.87 -3.67
C PHE A 77 -4.65 2.09 -4.98
N TYR A 78 -3.46 1.93 -5.51
CA TYR A 78 -3.21 1.17 -6.74
C TYR A 78 -2.13 0.12 -6.47
N SER A 79 -2.41 -1.11 -6.90
CA SER A 79 -1.47 -2.22 -6.79
C SER A 79 -1.60 -3.10 -8.03
N ASP A 80 -0.52 -3.74 -8.43
CA ASP A 80 -0.57 -4.69 -9.55
C ASP A 80 -0.90 -6.12 -9.10
N SER A 81 -1.12 -6.33 -7.81
CA SER A 81 -1.57 -7.62 -7.29
C SER A 81 -3.10 -7.70 -7.27
N THR A 82 -3.67 -8.32 -8.29
CA THR A 82 -5.13 -8.54 -8.38
C THR A 82 -5.64 -9.31 -7.17
N LEU A 83 -4.89 -10.31 -6.71
CA LEU A 83 -5.27 -11.12 -5.56
C LEU A 83 -5.43 -10.24 -4.31
N ILE A 84 -4.40 -9.47 -3.97
CA ILE A 84 -4.40 -8.65 -2.76
C ILE A 84 -5.49 -7.59 -2.82
N VAL A 85 -5.63 -6.90 -3.95
CA VAL A 85 -6.67 -5.87 -4.12
C VAL A 85 -8.05 -6.48 -3.91
N ASN A 86 -8.33 -7.63 -4.51
CA ASN A 86 -9.65 -8.25 -4.39
C ASN A 86 -9.90 -8.85 -3.00
N GLN A 87 -8.86 -9.28 -2.29
CA GLN A 87 -8.99 -9.69 -0.90
C GLN A 87 -9.31 -8.48 -0.01
N ILE A 88 -8.64 -7.36 -0.20
CA ILE A 88 -8.90 -6.13 0.56
C ILE A 88 -10.32 -5.61 0.29
N LYS A 89 -10.77 -5.69 -0.96
CA LYS A 89 -12.13 -5.27 -1.33
C LYS A 89 -13.23 -6.23 -0.85
N GLY A 90 -12.84 -7.38 -0.32
CA GLY A 90 -13.81 -8.38 0.14
C GLY A 90 -14.41 -9.23 -0.95
N LEU A 91 -13.84 -9.20 -2.17
CA LEU A 91 -14.35 -9.96 -3.32
C LEU A 91 -13.77 -11.38 -3.38
N PHE A 92 -12.57 -11.57 -2.86
CA PHE A 92 -11.91 -12.87 -2.82
C PHE A 92 -11.78 -13.34 -1.36
N LYS A 93 -11.99 -14.64 -1.17
CA LYS A 93 -11.86 -15.27 0.15
C LYS A 93 -10.40 -15.29 0.59
N ILE A 94 -10.20 -15.12 1.90
CA ILE A 94 -8.89 -15.18 2.53
C ILE A 94 -8.82 -16.45 3.36
N LYS A 95 -7.83 -17.29 3.10
CA LYS A 95 -7.64 -18.55 3.81
C LYS A 95 -6.58 -18.47 4.88
N GLN A 96 -5.51 -17.69 4.66
CA GLN A 96 -4.39 -17.62 5.59
C GLN A 96 -4.72 -16.73 6.79
N PRO A 97 -4.53 -17.23 8.02
CA PRO A 97 -4.80 -16.44 9.23
C PRO A 97 -4.04 -15.12 9.28
N LEU A 98 -2.79 -15.11 8.82
CA LEU A 98 -1.97 -13.89 8.78
C LEU A 98 -2.65 -12.79 7.94
N PHE A 99 -3.17 -13.14 6.77
CA PHE A 99 -3.80 -12.16 5.88
C PHE A 99 -5.15 -11.68 6.44
N LYS A 100 -5.87 -12.54 7.15
CA LYS A 100 -7.08 -12.11 7.88
C LYS A 100 -6.73 -11.06 8.93
N GLU A 101 -5.63 -11.25 9.63
CA GLU A 101 -5.13 -10.30 10.61
C GLU A 101 -4.77 -8.97 9.97
N TYR A 102 -4.12 -9.01 8.81
CA TYR A 102 -3.80 -7.79 8.05
C TYR A 102 -5.05 -7.05 7.62
N ILE A 103 -6.09 -7.74 7.20
CA ILE A 103 -7.35 -7.08 6.84
C ILE A 103 -7.94 -6.35 8.05
N LEU A 104 -7.90 -6.94 9.24
CA LEU A 104 -8.37 -6.25 10.45
C LEU A 104 -7.57 -4.97 10.71
N LYS A 105 -6.25 -5.02 10.53
CA LYS A 105 -5.39 -3.84 10.66
C LYS A 105 -5.72 -2.77 9.62
N ILE A 106 -5.95 -3.20 8.38
CA ILE A 106 -6.33 -2.29 7.28
C ILE A 106 -7.64 -1.57 7.65
N ARG A 107 -8.66 -2.29 8.08
CA ARG A 107 -9.95 -1.70 8.49
C ARG A 107 -9.78 -0.72 9.65
N TYR A 108 -8.94 -1.07 10.63
CA TYR A 108 -8.63 -0.18 11.74
C TYR A 108 -8.00 1.13 11.25
N LEU A 109 -7.00 1.03 10.37
CA LEU A 109 -6.31 2.21 9.84
C LEU A 109 -7.24 3.06 8.99
N GLU A 110 -8.08 2.45 8.15
CA GLU A 110 -9.09 3.18 7.38
C GLU A 110 -10.01 3.98 8.30
N LYS A 111 -10.44 3.37 9.39
CA LYS A 111 -11.32 4.01 10.36
C LYS A 111 -10.64 5.18 11.05
N GLU A 112 -9.35 5.06 11.36
CA GLU A 112 -8.58 6.15 11.98
C GLU A 112 -8.32 7.30 11.02
N ILE A 113 -8.14 7.02 9.73
CA ILE A 113 -7.96 8.04 8.70
C ILE A 113 -9.26 8.82 8.47
N LYS A 114 -10.41 8.17 8.58
CA LYS A 114 -11.76 8.77 8.50
C LYS A 114 -12.03 9.49 7.19
N THR A 115 -11.74 8.83 6.05
CA THR A 115 -12.11 9.32 4.74
C THR A 115 -12.35 8.14 3.81
N ASP A 116 -12.87 8.43 2.61
CA ASP A 116 -13.14 7.37 1.63
C ASP A 116 -11.83 6.87 1.03
N ILE A 117 -11.62 5.56 1.12
CA ILE A 117 -10.42 4.90 0.60
C ILE A 117 -10.86 3.79 -0.36
N TYR A 118 -10.32 3.82 -1.58
CA TYR A 118 -10.64 2.86 -2.62
C TYR A 118 -9.38 2.14 -3.06
N TYR A 119 -9.53 0.87 -3.47
CA TYR A 119 -8.41 0.02 -3.90
C TYR A 119 -8.65 -0.43 -5.33
N HIS A 120 -7.61 -0.32 -6.17
CA HIS A 120 -7.68 -0.60 -7.60
C HIS A 120 -6.52 -1.49 -8.02
N ALA A 121 -6.82 -2.50 -8.85
CA ALA A 121 -5.78 -3.27 -9.51
C ALA A 121 -5.38 -2.57 -10.81
N ILE A 122 -4.09 -2.45 -11.06
CA ILE A 122 -3.55 -1.82 -12.27
C ILE A 122 -2.54 -2.75 -12.94
N PRO A 123 -2.27 -2.57 -14.23
CA PRO A 123 -1.21 -3.32 -14.90
C PRO A 123 0.16 -3.01 -14.29
N ARG A 124 1.05 -4.00 -14.31
CA ARG A 124 2.37 -3.91 -13.70
C ARG A 124 3.19 -2.72 -14.23
N GLU A 125 3.12 -2.47 -15.54
CA GLU A 125 3.85 -1.37 -16.17
C GLU A 125 3.39 0.01 -15.68
N LYS A 126 2.21 0.12 -15.10
CA LYS A 126 1.71 1.36 -14.51
C LYS A 126 2.09 1.52 -13.04
N ASN A 127 2.69 0.49 -12.44
CA ASN A 127 3.13 0.51 -11.05
C ASN A 127 4.67 0.54 -10.92
N TRP A 128 5.35 1.04 -11.94
CA TRP A 128 6.80 0.99 -12.04
C TRP A 128 7.53 1.78 -10.94
N GLU A 129 6.95 2.88 -10.47
CA GLU A 129 7.58 3.68 -9.41
C GLU A 129 7.67 2.92 -8.09
N ALA A 130 6.57 2.28 -7.69
CA ALA A 130 6.55 1.47 -6.47
C ALA A 130 7.47 0.25 -6.60
N ASP A 131 7.46 -0.40 -7.77
CA ASP A 131 8.35 -1.53 -8.08
C ASP A 131 9.82 -1.11 -7.97
N ARG A 132 10.16 0.06 -8.51
CA ARG A 132 11.52 0.59 -8.42
C ARG A 132 11.96 0.77 -6.96
N LEU A 133 11.07 1.23 -6.10
CA LEU A 133 11.37 1.43 -4.68
C LEU A 133 11.61 0.12 -3.94
N VAL A 134 10.89 -0.95 -4.31
CA VAL A 134 11.15 -2.29 -3.80
C VAL A 134 12.57 -2.72 -4.16
N ASN A 135 12.93 -2.62 -5.44
CA ASN A 135 14.25 -3.02 -5.92
C ASN A 135 15.36 -2.16 -5.32
N LEU A 136 15.12 -0.87 -5.17
CA LEU A 136 16.07 0.03 -4.53
C LEU A 136 16.40 -0.41 -3.10
N ALA A 137 15.40 -0.80 -2.33
CA ALA A 137 15.59 -1.31 -0.98
C ALA A 137 16.36 -2.63 -0.98
N LEU A 138 16.02 -3.56 -1.88
CA LEU A 138 16.67 -4.87 -1.94
C LEU A 138 18.13 -4.78 -2.41
N ASP A 139 18.45 -3.80 -3.26
CA ASP A 139 19.81 -3.60 -3.79
C ASP A 139 20.69 -2.77 -2.85
N GLY A 140 20.09 -2.12 -1.88
CA GLY A 140 20.78 -1.24 -0.94
C GLY A 140 21.50 -1.91 0.25
#